data_adc9c15edb104a705f99a7eeaeb62bdd
#
_entry.id   adc9c15edb104a705f99a7eeaeb62bdd
#
_cell.length_a   1.000
_cell.length_b   1.000
_cell.length_c   1.000
_cell.angle_alpha   90.00
_cell.angle_beta   90.00
_cell.angle_gamma   90.00
#
_symmetry.space_group_name_H-M   'P 1'
#
loop_
_entity.id
_entity.type
_entity.pdbx_description
1 polymer ?
#
loop_
_entity_poly.entity_id
_entity_poly.type
_entity_poly.pdbx_seq_one_letter_code
_entity_poly.pdbx_strand_id
1 'polypeptide(L)'
;PALCALLLKPYRDEHGNEKNNFAARFRKAFNAVFDAMVSKYVRGVLFFIRKRWLMWGTLAAALALLVVMVRYTKTGLVPQEDMGMVYVSMNSRPGTSLQRNVEVMEQLDKRFSMIPGIEHSSYTSGFSFFGSGPSMGMFFLTLKPWEERTDFMQSADGVMAQVYGIASDVPEASIFAVAPPMIPGYGMGSGFELYMQDKRGGDVNEFKKVTDDFVAALSERPEIGEVYSSFETNYPQYWVCLLYTSDAADDR
;
A
#
# COMPACT_ATOMS: atom_id res chain seq x y z
N PRO A 1 1.74 22.67 -42.46
CA PRO A 1 2.43 23.23 -43.64
C PRO A 1 2.28 24.76 -43.74
N ALA A 2 1.10 25.35 -43.54
CA ALA A 2 0.85 26.79 -43.68
C ALA A 2 1.66 27.65 -42.68
N LEU A 3 1.77 27.24 -41.43
CA LEU A 3 2.58 27.91 -40.40
C LEU A 3 4.09 27.86 -40.70
N CYS A 4 4.56 26.76 -41.30
CA CYS A 4 5.95 26.67 -41.75
C CYS A 4 6.26 27.63 -42.90
N ALA A 5 5.34 27.82 -43.82
CA ALA A 5 5.50 28.77 -44.93
C ALA A 5 5.52 30.23 -44.46
N LEU A 6 4.78 30.57 -43.40
CA LEU A 6 4.72 31.91 -42.80
C LEU A 6 5.90 32.22 -41.88
N LEU A 7 6.40 31.23 -41.12
CA LEU A 7 7.40 31.45 -40.08
C LEU A 7 8.85 31.14 -40.55
N LEU A 8 9.02 30.29 -41.55
CA LEU A 8 10.36 29.97 -42.07
C LEU A 8 10.80 31.02 -43.04
N LYS A 9 11.76 31.85 -42.64
CA LYS A 9 12.45 32.79 -43.54
C LYS A 9 13.31 32.02 -44.52
N PRO A 10 13.43 32.50 -45.77
CA PRO A 10 14.26 31.87 -46.80
C PRO A 10 15.72 31.76 -46.31
N TYR A 11 16.29 30.57 -46.48
CA TYR A 11 17.63 30.22 -46.04
C TYR A 11 18.73 30.89 -46.84
N ARG A 12 18.44 31.26 -48.11
CA ARG A 12 19.40 31.89 -49.03
C ARG A 12 19.00 33.32 -49.30
N ASP A 13 20.01 34.17 -49.47
CA ASP A 13 19.80 35.51 -49.97
C ASP A 13 19.42 35.48 -51.46
N GLU A 14 18.92 36.60 -52.01
CA GLU A 14 18.59 36.76 -53.41
C GLU A 14 19.75 36.40 -54.38
N HIS A 15 20.97 36.36 -53.87
CA HIS A 15 22.19 36.00 -54.61
C HIS A 15 22.64 34.56 -54.35
N GLY A 16 21.83 33.72 -53.70
CA GLY A 16 22.12 32.31 -53.46
C GLY A 16 23.11 31.99 -52.33
N ASN A 17 23.61 33.01 -51.63
CA ASN A 17 24.57 32.82 -50.54
C ASN A 17 23.88 32.52 -49.18
N GLU A 18 24.47 31.64 -48.39
CA GLU A 18 23.98 31.34 -47.02
C GLU A 18 24.17 32.54 -46.11
N LYS A 19 23.09 32.98 -45.43
CA LYS A 19 23.16 34.03 -44.42
C LYS A 19 24.01 33.54 -43.24
N ASN A 20 25.14 34.19 -42.99
CA ASN A 20 26.08 33.80 -41.95
C ASN A 20 25.67 34.32 -40.55
N ASN A 21 24.46 33.99 -40.11
CA ASN A 21 23.90 34.37 -38.81
C ASN A 21 24.09 33.27 -37.79
N PHE A 22 24.03 33.60 -36.50
CA PHE A 22 24.13 32.64 -35.40
C PHE A 22 23.18 31.43 -35.62
N ALA A 23 21.96 31.65 -36.05
CA ALA A 23 20.97 30.63 -36.38
C ALA A 23 21.44 29.69 -37.52
N ALA A 24 22.17 30.19 -38.50
CA ALA A 24 22.72 29.39 -39.59
C ALA A 24 23.89 28.51 -39.10
N ARG A 25 24.75 29.03 -38.23
CA ARG A 25 25.84 28.26 -37.62
C ARG A 25 25.29 27.16 -36.70
N PHE A 26 24.30 27.45 -35.85
CA PHE A 26 23.62 26.48 -35.02
C PHE A 26 22.99 25.35 -35.85
N ARG A 27 22.27 25.70 -36.91
CA ARG A 27 21.63 24.76 -37.83
C ARG A 27 22.63 23.85 -38.52
N LYS A 28 23.76 24.43 -38.98
CA LYS A 28 24.83 23.66 -39.62
C LYS A 28 25.46 22.68 -38.65
N ALA A 29 25.72 23.09 -37.38
CA ALA A 29 26.23 22.24 -36.36
C ALA A 29 25.21 21.13 -35.98
N PHE A 30 23.95 21.49 -35.82
CA PHE A 30 22.86 20.53 -35.55
C PHE A 30 22.72 19.49 -36.68
N ASN A 31 22.67 19.94 -37.94
CA ASN A 31 22.59 19.03 -39.06
C ASN A 31 23.79 18.11 -39.16
N ALA A 32 25.00 18.61 -38.90
CA ALA A 32 26.20 17.79 -38.93
C ALA A 32 26.15 16.68 -37.82
N VAL A 33 25.67 17.01 -36.62
CA VAL A 33 25.49 16.03 -35.53
C VAL A 33 24.38 15.04 -35.91
N PHE A 34 23.28 15.53 -36.43
CA PHE A 34 22.14 14.71 -36.87
C PHE A 34 22.54 13.73 -37.97
N ASP A 35 23.23 14.21 -39.02
CA ASP A 35 23.71 13.39 -40.14
C ASP A 35 24.73 12.32 -39.64
N ALA A 36 25.59 12.70 -38.69
CA ALA A 36 26.50 11.74 -38.07
C ALA A 36 25.73 10.67 -37.27
N MET A 37 24.67 11.04 -36.55
CA MET A 37 23.80 10.10 -35.82
C MET A 37 23.06 9.19 -36.82
N VAL A 38 22.43 9.75 -37.85
CA VAL A 38 21.74 8.97 -38.87
C VAL A 38 22.69 8.00 -39.57
N SER A 39 23.88 8.42 -39.93
CA SER A 39 24.86 7.55 -40.59
C SER A 39 25.37 6.43 -39.68
N LYS A 40 25.49 6.66 -38.35
CA LYS A 40 25.77 5.61 -37.38
C LYS A 40 24.62 4.62 -37.25
N TYR A 41 23.40 5.14 -37.15
CA TYR A 41 22.18 4.33 -37.09
C TYR A 41 22.04 3.43 -38.32
N VAL A 42 22.13 4.00 -39.53
CA VAL A 42 22.03 3.24 -40.79
C VAL A 42 23.11 2.15 -40.88
N ARG A 43 24.36 2.46 -40.47
CA ARG A 43 25.43 1.44 -40.40
C ARG A 43 25.10 0.33 -39.41
N GLY A 44 24.54 0.66 -38.27
CA GLY A 44 24.08 -0.32 -37.28
C GLY A 44 22.99 -1.22 -37.85
N VAL A 45 21.97 -0.64 -38.48
CA VAL A 45 20.88 -1.40 -39.14
C VAL A 45 21.41 -2.33 -40.20
N LEU A 46 22.25 -1.82 -41.13
CA LEU A 46 22.87 -2.63 -42.16
C LEU A 46 23.74 -3.76 -41.63
N PHE A 47 24.42 -3.53 -40.51
CA PHE A 47 25.19 -4.59 -39.85
C PHE A 47 24.29 -5.71 -39.33
N PHE A 48 23.15 -5.37 -38.69
CA PHE A 48 22.18 -6.37 -38.24
C PHE A 48 21.52 -7.12 -39.40
N ILE A 49 21.17 -6.42 -40.48
CA ILE A 49 20.59 -7.06 -41.66
C ILE A 49 21.58 -8.02 -42.34
N ARG A 50 22.86 -7.68 -42.40
CA ARG A 50 23.89 -8.55 -42.97
C ARG A 50 24.17 -9.78 -42.13
N LYS A 51 24.06 -9.66 -40.80
CA LYS A 51 24.34 -10.77 -39.86
C LYS A 51 23.03 -11.29 -39.26
N ARG A 52 22.29 -12.08 -40.03
CA ARG A 52 20.97 -12.63 -39.64
C ARG A 52 20.99 -13.38 -38.29
N TRP A 53 22.05 -14.11 -37.96
CA TRP A 53 22.15 -14.80 -36.68
C TRP A 53 22.19 -13.84 -35.49
N LEU A 54 22.82 -12.67 -35.63
CA LEU A 54 22.86 -11.64 -34.61
C LEU A 54 21.47 -11.02 -34.38
N MET A 55 20.70 -10.83 -35.46
CA MET A 55 19.31 -10.35 -35.39
C MET A 55 18.43 -11.34 -34.61
N TRP A 56 18.54 -12.65 -34.93
CA TRP A 56 17.81 -13.67 -34.19
C TRP A 56 18.31 -13.80 -32.74
N GLY A 57 19.60 -13.64 -32.50
CA GLY A 57 20.19 -13.65 -31.15
C GLY A 57 19.70 -12.48 -30.29
N THR A 58 19.62 -11.26 -30.84
CA THR A 58 19.06 -10.11 -30.09
C THR A 58 17.56 -10.23 -29.84
N LEU A 59 16.82 -10.78 -30.81
CA LEU A 59 15.39 -11.05 -30.62
C LEU A 59 15.17 -12.11 -29.52
N ALA A 60 15.93 -13.19 -29.56
CA ALA A 60 15.86 -14.25 -28.56
C ALA A 60 16.24 -13.71 -27.15
N ALA A 61 17.30 -12.91 -27.07
CA ALA A 61 17.70 -12.26 -25.83
C ALA A 61 16.65 -11.30 -25.29
N ALA A 62 16.00 -10.50 -26.16
CA ALA A 62 14.91 -9.62 -25.77
C ALA A 62 13.69 -10.39 -25.25
N LEU A 63 13.33 -11.49 -25.93
CA LEU A 63 12.23 -12.37 -25.50
C LEU A 63 12.57 -13.07 -24.17
N ALA A 64 13.80 -13.55 -24.02
CA ALA A 64 14.24 -14.14 -22.76
C ALA A 64 14.19 -13.12 -21.61
N LEU A 65 14.66 -11.89 -21.84
CA LEU A 65 14.57 -10.80 -20.88
C LEU A 65 13.11 -10.47 -20.51
N LEU A 66 12.22 -10.42 -21.52
CA LEU A 66 10.80 -10.20 -21.30
C LEU A 66 10.20 -11.29 -20.40
N VAL A 67 10.48 -12.56 -20.69
CA VAL A 67 10.00 -13.70 -19.89
C VAL A 67 10.52 -13.60 -18.44
N VAL A 68 11.80 -13.27 -18.27
CA VAL A 68 12.39 -13.06 -16.95
C VAL A 68 11.68 -11.92 -16.22
N MET A 69 11.51 -10.78 -16.88
CA MET A 69 10.83 -9.62 -16.26
C MET A 69 9.39 -9.96 -15.85
N VAL A 70 8.62 -10.64 -16.72
CA VAL A 70 7.25 -11.05 -16.40
C VAL A 70 7.21 -12.01 -15.21
N ARG A 71 8.20 -12.90 -15.09
CA ARG A 71 8.29 -13.85 -13.96
C ARG A 71 8.63 -13.19 -12.65
N TYR A 72 9.47 -12.15 -12.66
CA TYR A 72 9.93 -11.47 -11.45
C TYR A 72 9.08 -10.24 -11.09
N THR A 73 8.30 -9.71 -12.03
CA THR A 73 7.41 -8.58 -11.74
C THR A 73 6.20 -9.08 -10.96
N LYS A 74 6.01 -8.52 -9.77
CA LYS A 74 4.81 -8.80 -8.97
C LYS A 74 3.58 -8.35 -9.75
N THR A 75 2.62 -9.27 -9.93
CA THR A 75 1.35 -8.98 -10.58
C THR A 75 0.31 -8.64 -9.51
N GLY A 76 -0.37 -7.52 -9.67
CA GLY A 76 -1.45 -7.08 -8.79
C GLY A 76 -2.35 -6.10 -9.53
N LEU A 77 -3.59 -5.96 -9.08
CA LEU A 77 -4.55 -5.04 -9.67
C LEU A 77 -4.09 -3.58 -9.47
N VAL A 78 -3.60 -3.28 -8.27
CA VAL A 78 -3.01 -1.99 -7.91
C VAL A 78 -1.75 -2.25 -7.10
N PRO A 79 -0.60 -1.68 -7.48
CA PRO A 79 0.60 -1.75 -6.65
C PRO A 79 0.32 -1.08 -5.30
N GLN A 80 0.83 -1.67 -4.23
CA GLN A 80 0.77 -1.04 -2.91
C GLN A 80 1.78 0.10 -2.86
N GLU A 81 1.28 1.28 -2.60
CA GLU A 81 2.11 2.48 -2.42
C GLU A 81 1.98 2.98 -0.98
N ASP A 82 3.02 3.62 -0.49
CA ASP A 82 3.01 4.25 0.83
C ASP A 82 2.18 5.54 0.77
N MET A 83 0.97 5.49 1.31
CA MET A 83 0.05 6.64 1.34
C MET A 83 0.38 7.66 2.44
N GLY A 84 1.46 7.47 3.20
CA GLY A 84 1.81 8.35 4.31
C GLY A 84 0.88 8.23 5.51
N MET A 85 0.15 7.12 5.64
CA MET A 85 -0.76 6.86 6.77
C MET A 85 -0.66 5.40 7.20
N VAL A 86 -0.75 5.18 8.51
CA VAL A 86 -0.85 3.84 9.11
C VAL A 86 -2.03 3.85 10.07
N TYR A 87 -2.89 2.88 9.93
CA TYR A 87 -4.01 2.65 10.84
C TYR A 87 -3.64 1.54 11.82
N VAL A 88 -3.89 1.78 13.10
CA VAL A 88 -3.58 0.80 14.15
C VAL A 88 -4.84 0.53 14.95
N SER A 89 -5.38 -0.66 14.80
CA SER A 89 -6.50 -1.14 15.60
C SER A 89 -5.96 -1.76 16.90
N MET A 90 -6.52 -1.35 18.00
CA MET A 90 -6.20 -1.87 19.32
C MET A 90 -7.42 -2.56 19.93
N ASN A 91 -7.21 -3.72 20.50
CA ASN A 91 -8.21 -4.46 21.24
C ASN A 91 -7.64 -4.84 22.61
N SER A 92 -8.11 -4.18 23.65
CA SER A 92 -7.75 -4.50 25.04
C SER A 92 -8.43 -5.80 25.50
N ARG A 93 -7.98 -6.37 26.60
CA ARG A 93 -8.58 -7.59 27.15
C ARG A 93 -10.08 -7.43 27.37
N PRO A 94 -10.87 -8.49 27.13
CA PRO A 94 -12.32 -8.47 27.39
C PRO A 94 -12.63 -8.03 28.82
N GLY A 95 -13.62 -7.14 28.96
CA GLY A 95 -14.00 -6.58 30.25
C GLY A 95 -13.21 -5.34 30.69
N THR A 96 -12.27 -4.85 29.88
CA THR A 96 -11.59 -3.58 30.14
C THR A 96 -12.58 -2.42 30.02
N SER A 97 -12.61 -1.54 31.03
CA SER A 97 -13.45 -0.34 30.98
C SER A 97 -12.94 0.67 29.96
N LEU A 98 -13.82 1.52 29.46
CA LEU A 98 -13.45 2.58 28.53
C LEU A 98 -12.33 3.48 29.10
N GLN A 99 -12.41 3.82 30.39
CA GLN A 99 -11.42 4.67 31.04
C GLN A 99 -10.03 4.02 31.04
N ARG A 100 -9.95 2.73 31.42
CA ARG A 100 -8.68 1.99 31.39
C ARG A 100 -8.16 1.84 29.95
N ASN A 101 -9.05 1.64 28.99
CA ASN A 101 -8.70 1.59 27.57
C ASN A 101 -8.05 2.91 27.11
N VAL A 102 -8.62 4.06 27.48
CA VAL A 102 -8.06 5.38 27.19
C VAL A 102 -6.67 5.56 27.80
N GLU A 103 -6.47 5.14 29.07
CA GLU A 103 -5.15 5.21 29.72
C GLU A 103 -4.08 4.41 28.96
N VAL A 104 -4.42 3.22 28.48
CA VAL A 104 -3.51 2.39 27.66
C VAL A 104 -3.23 3.06 26.31
N MET A 105 -4.27 3.64 25.69
CA MET A 105 -4.13 4.35 24.43
C MET A 105 -3.23 5.60 24.56
N GLU A 106 -3.36 6.36 25.63
CA GLU A 106 -2.50 7.52 25.89
C GLU A 106 -1.02 7.12 26.08
N GLN A 107 -0.77 5.98 26.71
CA GLN A 107 0.60 5.46 26.87
C GLN A 107 1.19 5.04 25.52
N LEU A 108 0.39 4.38 24.69
CA LEU A 108 0.80 3.97 23.33
C LEU A 108 0.99 5.19 22.42
N ASP A 109 0.09 6.17 22.47
CA ASP A 109 0.17 7.39 21.67
C ASP A 109 1.48 8.15 21.93
N LYS A 110 1.87 8.28 23.19
CA LYS A 110 3.15 8.89 23.56
C LYS A 110 4.35 8.14 22.97
N ARG A 111 4.29 6.81 22.93
CA ARG A 111 5.36 5.98 22.36
C ARG A 111 5.36 6.05 20.83
N PHE A 112 4.18 6.02 20.19
CA PHE A 112 4.07 6.13 18.74
C PHE A 112 4.54 7.49 18.24
N SER A 113 4.21 8.57 18.95
CA SER A 113 4.67 9.92 18.62
C SER A 113 6.20 10.08 18.69
N MET A 114 6.92 9.17 19.34
CA MET A 114 8.40 9.16 19.37
C MET A 114 9.03 8.50 18.13
N ILE A 115 8.25 7.81 17.30
CA ILE A 115 8.75 7.18 16.07
C ILE A 115 9.12 8.26 15.05
N PRO A 116 10.37 8.28 14.53
CA PRO A 116 10.86 9.40 13.71
C PRO A 116 10.10 9.67 12.40
N GLY A 117 9.38 8.67 11.89
CA GLY A 117 8.60 8.77 10.66
C GLY A 117 7.20 9.36 10.85
N ILE A 118 6.72 9.50 12.09
CA ILE A 118 5.36 9.99 12.38
C ILE A 118 5.39 11.51 12.54
N GLU A 119 4.46 12.19 11.88
CA GLU A 119 4.23 13.63 12.01
C GLU A 119 3.14 13.92 13.03
N HIS A 120 2.00 13.19 12.89
CA HIS A 120 0.87 13.34 13.79
C HIS A 120 0.31 11.97 14.18
N SER A 121 -0.05 11.84 15.45
CA SER A 121 -0.79 10.72 15.99
C SER A 121 -2.13 11.20 16.54
N SER A 122 -3.19 10.50 16.22
CA SER A 122 -4.51 10.71 16.81
C SER A 122 -5.17 9.38 17.07
N TYR A 123 -6.03 9.31 18.10
CA TYR A 123 -6.71 8.08 18.45
C TYR A 123 -8.18 8.30 18.80
N THR A 124 -8.97 7.22 18.62
CA THR A 124 -10.38 7.16 19.00
C THR A 124 -10.59 5.92 19.85
N SER A 125 -11.17 6.10 21.04
CA SER A 125 -11.53 4.99 21.93
C SER A 125 -12.99 4.60 21.74
N GLY A 126 -13.30 3.32 21.90
CA GLY A 126 -14.66 2.76 21.74
C GLY A 126 -14.98 2.29 20.34
N PHE A 127 -14.08 2.44 19.39
CA PHE A 127 -14.26 2.03 18.00
C PHE A 127 -12.96 1.43 17.43
N SER A 128 -13.12 0.41 16.57
CA SER A 128 -12.04 -0.15 15.76
C SER A 128 -12.59 -0.66 14.42
N PHE A 129 -11.75 -1.09 13.51
CA PHE A 129 -12.19 -1.75 12.26
C PHE A 129 -13.03 -3.01 12.50
N PHE A 130 -12.84 -3.66 13.62
CA PHE A 130 -13.46 -4.95 13.95
C PHE A 130 -14.77 -4.82 14.73
N GLY A 131 -15.14 -3.58 15.10
CA GLY A 131 -16.38 -3.33 15.83
C GLY A 131 -16.30 -2.12 16.77
N SER A 132 -17.28 -2.03 17.65
CA SER A 132 -17.40 -0.98 18.66
C SER A 132 -17.55 -1.59 20.04
N GLY A 133 -16.83 -1.06 20.99
CA GLY A 133 -16.88 -1.53 22.37
C GLY A 133 -15.90 -0.80 23.28
N PRO A 134 -16.10 -0.83 24.61
CA PRO A 134 -15.28 -0.07 25.55
C PRO A 134 -13.80 -0.50 25.60
N SER A 135 -13.49 -1.74 25.15
CA SER A 135 -12.14 -2.28 25.07
C SER A 135 -11.47 -2.05 23.73
N MET A 136 -12.15 -1.42 22.77
CA MET A 136 -11.64 -1.19 21.44
C MET A 136 -11.10 0.23 21.27
N GLY A 137 -10.11 0.37 20.39
CA GLY A 137 -9.53 1.64 20.05
C GLY A 137 -8.87 1.62 18.67
N MET A 138 -8.66 2.79 18.12
CA MET A 138 -8.04 2.95 16.82
C MET A 138 -7.12 4.17 16.83
N PHE A 139 -5.92 4.01 16.28
CA PHE A 139 -4.99 5.10 16.04
C PHE A 139 -4.90 5.39 14.54
N PHE A 140 -4.73 6.66 14.25
CA PHE A 140 -4.47 7.19 12.92
C PHE A 140 -3.10 7.85 12.98
N LEU A 141 -2.10 7.20 12.41
CA LEU A 141 -0.74 7.69 12.38
C LEU A 141 -0.49 8.32 11.01
N THR A 142 -0.30 9.63 10.98
CA THR A 142 0.08 10.37 9.77
C THR A 142 1.60 10.46 9.72
N LEU A 143 2.18 10.02 8.62
CA LEU A 143 3.61 10.03 8.41
C LEU A 143 4.04 11.35 7.79
N LYS A 144 5.30 11.71 7.98
CA LYS A 144 5.92 12.89 7.37
C LYS A 144 5.86 12.82 5.84
N PRO A 145 5.96 13.93 5.11
CA PRO A 145 6.07 13.94 3.65
C PRO A 145 7.21 13.05 3.15
N TRP A 146 7.07 12.44 1.97
CA TRP A 146 8.05 11.51 1.41
C TRP A 146 9.45 12.12 1.24
N GLU A 147 9.52 13.41 0.99
CA GLU A 147 10.78 14.16 0.85
C GLU A 147 11.61 14.15 2.13
N GLU A 148 10.96 14.02 3.29
CA GLU A 148 11.60 13.97 4.61
C GLU A 148 11.85 12.54 5.11
N ARG A 149 11.24 11.53 4.45
CA ARG A 149 11.34 10.11 4.79
C ARG A 149 12.30 9.39 3.86
N THR A 150 13.59 9.54 4.06
CA THR A 150 14.63 8.92 3.21
C THR A 150 15.06 7.53 3.69
N ASP A 151 14.73 7.17 4.93
CA ASP A 151 15.07 5.88 5.52
C ASP A 151 13.90 4.90 5.40
N PHE A 152 14.21 3.63 5.12
CA PHE A 152 13.21 2.53 5.11
C PHE A 152 12.44 2.44 6.43
N MET A 153 13.10 2.67 7.58
CA MET A 153 12.45 2.65 8.90
C MET A 153 11.39 3.75 9.08
N GLN A 154 11.36 4.75 8.21
CA GLN A 154 10.37 5.83 8.20
C GLN A 154 9.26 5.59 7.15
N SER A 155 9.35 4.53 6.35
CA SER A 155 8.27 4.11 5.46
C SER A 155 7.09 3.54 6.24
N ALA A 156 5.93 3.40 5.61
CA ALA A 156 4.76 2.81 6.25
C ALA A 156 5.06 1.41 6.82
N ASP A 157 5.77 0.56 6.07
CA ASP A 157 6.18 -0.77 6.51
C ASP A 157 7.14 -0.73 7.69
N GLY A 158 8.13 0.18 7.66
CA GLY A 158 9.08 0.36 8.74
C GLY A 158 8.42 0.89 10.02
N VAL A 159 7.46 1.79 9.89
CA VAL A 159 6.66 2.31 11.01
C VAL A 159 5.76 1.21 11.59
N MET A 160 5.09 0.40 10.74
CA MET A 160 4.30 -0.73 11.22
C MET A 160 5.15 -1.73 12.02
N ALA A 161 6.35 -2.05 11.55
CA ALA A 161 7.28 -2.92 12.30
C ALA A 161 7.66 -2.35 13.67
N GLN A 162 7.89 -1.02 13.77
CA GLN A 162 8.15 -0.35 15.04
C GLN A 162 6.93 -0.33 15.96
N VAL A 163 5.73 -0.13 15.39
CA VAL A 163 4.45 -0.21 16.14
C VAL A 163 4.28 -1.59 16.77
N TYR A 164 4.53 -2.67 16.02
CA TYR A 164 4.49 -4.03 16.55
C TYR A 164 5.56 -4.26 17.63
N GLY A 165 6.76 -3.69 17.46
CA GLY A 165 7.80 -3.72 18.48
C GLY A 165 7.36 -3.07 19.80
N ILE A 166 6.74 -1.89 19.73
CA ILE A 166 6.19 -1.20 20.91
C ILE A 166 5.01 -1.97 21.51
N ALA A 167 4.17 -2.58 20.67
CA ALA A 167 3.02 -3.35 21.09
C ALA A 167 3.41 -4.59 21.90
N SER A 168 4.53 -5.23 21.59
CA SER A 168 5.02 -6.39 22.31
C SER A 168 5.34 -6.12 23.79
N ASP A 169 5.62 -4.85 24.13
CA ASP A 169 5.85 -4.40 25.50
C ASP A 169 4.55 -4.19 26.32
N VAL A 170 3.38 -4.20 25.63
CA VAL A 170 2.08 -3.92 26.24
C VAL A 170 1.17 -5.15 26.10
N PRO A 171 1.31 -6.16 26.99
CA PRO A 171 0.56 -7.41 26.88
C PRO A 171 -0.93 -7.28 27.21
N GLU A 172 -1.38 -6.09 27.60
CA GLU A 172 -2.79 -5.79 27.90
C GLU A 172 -3.63 -5.55 26.66
N ALA A 173 -2.99 -5.28 25.50
CA ALA A 173 -3.66 -4.95 24.26
C ALA A 173 -3.12 -5.78 23.09
N SER A 174 -4.03 -6.27 22.28
CA SER A 174 -3.73 -6.83 20.96
C SER A 174 -3.77 -5.70 19.93
N ILE A 175 -2.71 -5.58 19.14
CA ILE A 175 -2.54 -4.49 18.17
C ILE A 175 -2.43 -5.09 16.78
N PHE A 176 -3.19 -4.50 15.85
CA PHE A 176 -3.15 -4.79 14.42
C PHE A 176 -2.91 -3.50 13.65
N ALA A 177 -1.78 -3.41 12.98
CA ALA A 177 -1.40 -2.26 12.17
C ALA A 177 -1.56 -2.58 10.68
N VAL A 178 -2.12 -1.65 9.93
CA VAL A 178 -2.36 -1.81 8.49
C VAL A 178 -2.20 -0.48 7.77
N ALA A 179 -1.62 -0.51 6.58
CA ALA A 179 -1.69 0.62 5.67
C ALA A 179 -3.09 0.71 5.04
N PRO A 180 -3.63 1.92 4.83
CA PRO A 180 -4.93 2.08 4.19
C PRO A 180 -4.92 1.48 2.78
N PRO A 181 -6.06 0.88 2.34
CA PRO A 181 -6.15 0.34 0.99
C PRO A 181 -6.08 1.46 -0.05
N MET A 182 -5.40 1.22 -1.16
CA MET A 182 -5.25 2.18 -2.26
C MET A 182 -6.60 2.56 -2.89
N ILE A 183 -7.58 1.65 -2.85
CA ILE A 183 -8.94 1.89 -3.33
C ILE A 183 -9.87 1.78 -2.12
N PRO A 184 -10.52 2.88 -1.69
CA PRO A 184 -11.49 2.83 -0.61
C PRO A 184 -12.61 1.83 -0.89
N GLY A 185 -12.91 0.97 0.10
CA GLY A 185 -13.95 -0.06 -0.03
C GLY A 185 -13.48 -1.39 -0.62
N TYR A 186 -12.20 -1.53 -0.97
CA TYR A 186 -11.64 -2.77 -1.52
C TYR A 186 -10.80 -3.52 -0.47
N GLY A 187 -11.42 -3.94 0.62
CA GLY A 187 -10.76 -4.61 1.75
C GLY A 187 -10.02 -3.64 2.68
N MET A 188 -9.49 -4.15 3.77
CA MET A 188 -8.74 -3.37 4.76
C MET A 188 -7.22 -3.43 4.57
N GLY A 189 -6.74 -4.21 3.62
CA GLY A 189 -5.32 -4.39 3.32
C GLY A 189 -5.11 -5.25 2.08
N SER A 190 -3.85 -5.57 1.78
CA SER A 190 -3.51 -6.54 0.72
C SER A 190 -3.74 -7.94 1.26
N GLY A 191 -4.71 -8.64 0.69
CA GLY A 191 -4.97 -10.01 1.09
C GLY A 191 -6.36 -10.47 0.67
N PHE A 192 -6.87 -11.47 1.34
CA PHE A 192 -8.23 -11.95 1.16
C PHE A 192 -8.95 -12.03 2.51
N GLU A 193 -10.23 -11.78 2.50
CA GLU A 193 -11.11 -11.99 3.64
C GLU A 193 -11.84 -13.32 3.48
N LEU A 194 -11.93 -14.07 4.56
CA LEU A 194 -12.62 -15.35 4.59
C LEU A 194 -13.65 -15.34 5.71
N TYR A 195 -14.89 -15.63 5.37
CA TYR A 195 -15.98 -15.77 6.32
C TYR A 195 -16.18 -17.23 6.67
N MET A 196 -15.91 -17.58 7.93
CA MET A 196 -16.19 -18.92 8.46
C MET A 196 -17.57 -18.92 9.12
N GLN A 197 -18.42 -19.86 8.73
CA GLN A 197 -19.79 -19.97 9.23
C GLN A 197 -20.01 -21.33 9.88
N ASP A 198 -20.47 -21.33 11.13
CA ASP A 198 -21.01 -22.53 11.75
C ASP A 198 -22.44 -22.82 11.25
N LYS A 199 -22.60 -23.91 10.49
CA LYS A 199 -23.90 -24.39 10.00
C LYS A 199 -24.57 -25.40 10.93
N ARG A 200 -23.87 -25.87 11.94
CA ARG A 200 -24.38 -26.89 12.87
C ARG A 200 -25.14 -26.27 14.07
N GLY A 201 -24.86 -25.00 14.38
CA GLY A 201 -25.41 -24.33 15.57
C GLY A 201 -24.91 -24.97 16.86
N GLY A 202 -23.65 -25.43 16.85
CA GLY A 202 -23.02 -26.07 17.99
C GLY A 202 -22.54 -25.10 19.07
N ASP A 203 -21.69 -25.58 19.97
CA ASP A 203 -21.07 -24.77 21.01
C ASP A 203 -20.11 -23.74 20.41
N VAL A 204 -20.28 -22.48 20.81
CA VAL A 204 -19.45 -21.36 20.38
C VAL A 204 -17.98 -21.57 20.70
N ASN A 205 -17.64 -22.24 21.82
CA ASN A 205 -16.27 -22.56 22.18
C ASN A 205 -15.66 -23.63 21.28
N GLU A 206 -16.44 -24.60 20.84
CA GLU A 206 -16.00 -25.60 19.86
C GLU A 206 -15.71 -24.93 18.52
N PHE A 207 -16.58 -24.03 18.08
CA PHE A 207 -16.35 -23.24 16.88
C PHE A 207 -15.10 -22.35 16.98
N LYS A 208 -14.86 -21.72 18.16
CA LYS A 208 -13.62 -20.95 18.39
C LYS A 208 -12.39 -21.82 18.22
N LYS A 209 -12.39 -23.04 18.80
CA LYS A 209 -11.27 -23.96 18.67
C LYS A 209 -10.98 -24.32 17.20
N VAL A 210 -12.02 -24.63 16.43
CA VAL A 210 -11.87 -24.90 14.99
C VAL A 210 -11.32 -23.71 14.23
N THR A 211 -11.76 -22.49 14.59
CA THR A 211 -11.25 -21.26 14.01
C THR A 211 -9.78 -21.03 14.35
N ASP A 212 -9.38 -21.25 15.60
CA ASP A 212 -7.99 -21.10 16.02
C ASP A 212 -7.06 -22.13 15.36
N ASP A 213 -7.50 -23.37 15.26
CA ASP A 213 -6.77 -24.44 14.55
C ASP A 213 -6.60 -24.10 13.06
N PHE A 214 -7.62 -23.50 12.46
CA PHE A 214 -7.57 -23.05 11.05
C PHE A 214 -6.61 -21.87 10.89
N VAL A 215 -6.66 -20.88 11.77
CA VAL A 215 -5.73 -19.74 11.77
C VAL A 215 -4.29 -20.20 11.93
N ALA A 216 -4.04 -21.15 12.85
CA ALA A 216 -2.72 -21.74 13.06
C ALA A 216 -2.21 -22.44 11.79
N ALA A 217 -3.05 -23.27 11.14
CA ALA A 217 -2.70 -23.95 9.90
C ALA A 217 -2.43 -23.00 8.72
N LEU A 218 -3.13 -21.86 8.68
CA LEU A 218 -2.86 -20.82 7.67
C LEU A 218 -1.54 -20.11 7.92
N SER A 219 -1.22 -19.83 9.18
CA SER A 219 0.03 -19.14 9.58
C SER A 219 1.29 -19.96 9.28
N GLU A 220 1.17 -21.29 9.12
CA GLU A 220 2.27 -22.16 8.70
C GLU A 220 2.55 -22.12 7.20
N ARG A 221 1.70 -21.46 6.41
CA ARG A 221 1.86 -21.38 4.95
C ARG A 221 2.79 -20.24 4.56
N PRO A 222 3.85 -20.54 3.77
CA PRO A 222 4.81 -19.52 3.35
C PRO A 222 4.22 -18.47 2.38
N GLU A 223 3.07 -18.77 1.77
CA GLU A 223 2.38 -17.86 0.87
C GLU A 223 1.54 -16.82 1.62
N ILE A 224 1.29 -17.03 2.93
CA ILE A 224 0.45 -16.17 3.77
C ILE A 224 1.36 -15.45 4.76
N GLY A 225 1.32 -14.12 4.74
CA GLY A 225 2.17 -13.30 5.61
C GLY A 225 1.64 -13.26 7.03
N GLU A 226 0.42 -12.81 7.22
CA GLU A 226 -0.22 -12.63 8.53
C GLU A 226 -1.68 -13.07 8.46
N VAL A 227 -2.15 -13.75 9.49
CA VAL A 227 -3.54 -14.19 9.63
C VAL A 227 -4.11 -13.61 10.91
N TYR A 228 -5.25 -12.96 10.79
CA TYR A 228 -5.96 -12.38 11.91
C TYR A 228 -7.42 -12.84 11.94
N SER A 229 -7.93 -13.15 13.15
CA SER A 229 -9.35 -13.42 13.39
C SER A 229 -9.86 -12.48 14.48
N SER A 230 -10.99 -11.82 14.21
CA SER A 230 -11.67 -10.96 15.18
C SER A 230 -12.64 -11.73 16.09
N PHE A 231 -12.75 -13.05 15.90
CA PHE A 231 -13.70 -13.88 16.64
C PHE A 231 -13.20 -14.21 18.04
N GLU A 232 -13.86 -13.66 19.06
CA GLU A 232 -13.57 -13.90 20.48
C GLU A 232 -14.81 -14.38 21.20
N THR A 233 -14.65 -15.43 22.03
CA THR A 233 -15.77 -16.02 22.82
C THR A 233 -15.79 -15.55 24.27
N ASN A 234 -14.70 -14.98 24.77
CA ASN A 234 -14.53 -14.52 26.16
C ASN A 234 -15.05 -13.09 26.37
N TYR A 235 -16.13 -12.70 25.71
CA TYR A 235 -16.73 -11.38 25.86
C TYR A 235 -18.03 -11.50 26.64
N PRO A 236 -18.04 -11.43 28.00
CA PRO A 236 -19.25 -11.50 28.79
C PRO A 236 -20.13 -10.28 28.48
N GLN A 237 -21.31 -10.52 27.97
CA GLN A 237 -22.30 -9.48 27.71
C GLN A 237 -23.47 -9.64 28.65
N TYR A 238 -23.92 -8.53 29.25
CA TYR A 238 -25.17 -8.48 30.00
C TYR A 238 -26.25 -7.89 29.14
N TRP A 239 -27.31 -8.65 28.95
CA TRP A 239 -28.54 -8.12 28.32
C TRP A 239 -29.39 -7.47 29.41
N VAL A 240 -29.53 -6.15 29.39
CA VAL A 240 -30.46 -5.43 30.24
C VAL A 240 -31.76 -5.30 29.49
N CYS A 241 -32.75 -6.13 29.84
CA CYS A 241 -34.10 -6.04 29.32
C CYS A 241 -34.90 -5.15 30.23
N LEU A 242 -35.35 -3.98 29.74
CA LEU A 242 -36.27 -3.11 30.46
C LEU A 242 -37.69 -3.60 30.19
N LEU A 243 -38.28 -4.29 31.17
CA LEU A 243 -39.62 -4.84 31.09
C LEU A 243 -40.74 -3.79 31.20
N TYR A 244 -40.42 -2.51 31.32
CA TYR A 244 -41.38 -1.44 31.47
C TYR A 244 -42.43 -1.32 30.36
N THR A 245 -42.17 -1.89 29.20
CA THR A 245 -43.15 -1.89 28.09
C THR A 245 -43.98 -3.17 28.00
N SER A 246 -43.52 -4.28 28.62
CA SER A 246 -44.27 -5.52 28.63
C SER A 246 -45.15 -5.67 29.89
N ASP A 247 -44.72 -5.17 31.04
CA ASP A 247 -45.54 -5.23 32.29
C ASP A 247 -46.74 -4.29 32.25
N ALA A 248 -46.73 -3.19 31.47
CA ALA A 248 -47.85 -2.31 31.29
C ALA A 248 -49.03 -2.96 30.47
N ALA A 249 -48.78 -4.12 29.87
CA ALA A 249 -49.79 -4.84 29.09
C ALA A 249 -50.44 -6.00 29.89
N ASP A 250 -49.82 -6.45 30.99
CA ASP A 250 -50.29 -7.59 31.77
C ASP A 250 -51.17 -7.17 32.99
N ASP A 251 -51.24 -5.89 33.33
CA ASP A 251 -52.05 -5.35 34.42
C ASP A 251 -53.46 -4.90 33.96
N ARG A 252 -54.06 -5.59 32.96
CA ARG A 252 -55.43 -5.37 32.56
C ARG A 252 -56.24 -6.66 32.56
#